data_6e4ef66f91c94db7c731397d836fd17a
#
_entry.id   6e4ef66f91c94db7c731397d836fd17a
#
_cell.length_a   1.000
_cell.length_b   1.000
_cell.length_c   1.000
_cell.angle_alpha   90.00
_cell.angle_beta   90.00
_cell.angle_gamma   90.00
#
_symmetry.space_group_name_H-M   'P 1'
#
loop_
_entity.id
_entity.type
_entity.pdbx_description
1 polymer ?
#
loop_
_entity_poly.entity_id
_entity_poly.type
_entity_poly.pdbx_seq_one_letter_code
_entity_poly.pdbx_strand_id
1 'polypeptide(L)'
;MKHLFLSLLVCLGFAACQKETKPVTFAVVSDLHQDIAHDAEERLSTFLRAANDNQVDFIIELGDFCMPKEENKPFLKRWQDYAGEKYMLLGNHDMDNCSKEEVMQFIGMNNRYYSFDKGDFHFIVLDPNNIYDGEKYIPYENGNYFGYGEKVSYVDPGQVEWLKKDLQATDKRCIIFSHQSFECSSQNREEIRKIFEDENLRAGYKKVAVAFSGHDHTNYMKEINGIAYIQINSASNQWVGEKYACPERFSDEINQKRPALKYTLPYKDALYGIVTLTGDGMQLKGVKSEFIAPGPEELGITDRPQPLVPWIEDLQLTF
;
A
#
# COMPACT_ATOMS: atom_id res chain seq x y z
N MET A 1 4.73 69.52 39.57
CA MET A 1 4.73 69.07 38.16
C MET A 1 5.28 67.66 38.14
N LYS A 2 4.41 66.69 37.97
CA LYS A 2 4.79 65.24 37.88
C LYS A 2 4.73 64.86 36.41
N HIS A 3 5.84 64.53 35.78
CA HIS A 3 5.90 64.06 34.42
C HIS A 3 5.59 62.54 34.40
N LEU A 4 4.49 62.18 33.73
CA LEU A 4 4.10 60.81 33.48
C LEU A 4 4.78 60.36 32.16
N PHE A 5 5.72 59.42 32.25
CA PHE A 5 6.27 58.77 31.06
C PHE A 5 5.34 57.59 30.66
N LEU A 6 4.72 57.71 29.53
CA LEU A 6 3.92 56.67 28.90
C LEU A 6 4.82 55.82 28.01
N SER A 7 5.22 54.64 28.46
CA SER A 7 5.98 53.70 27.64
C SER A 7 5.07 52.95 26.68
N LEU A 8 5.17 53.25 25.39
CA LEU A 8 4.46 52.57 24.30
C LEU A 8 5.19 51.24 24.00
N LEU A 9 4.61 50.12 24.41
CA LEU A 9 5.09 48.78 24.08
C LEU A 9 4.61 48.41 22.65
N VAL A 10 5.50 48.48 21.67
CA VAL A 10 5.23 48.04 20.29
C VAL A 10 5.41 46.53 20.24
N CYS A 11 4.32 45.74 20.30
CA CYS A 11 4.34 44.31 19.98
C CYS A 11 4.50 44.12 18.46
N LEU A 12 5.71 43.88 18.01
CA LEU A 12 6.00 43.36 16.67
C LEU A 12 5.50 41.92 16.60
N GLY A 13 4.29 41.73 16.08
CA GLY A 13 3.78 40.41 15.71
C GLY A 13 4.58 39.90 14.50
N PHE A 14 5.46 38.94 14.70
CA PHE A 14 6.01 38.13 13.61
C PHE A 14 4.85 37.29 13.05
N ALA A 15 4.18 37.75 12.02
CA ALA A 15 3.39 36.88 11.16
C ALA A 15 4.38 35.96 10.44
N ALA A 16 4.60 34.77 10.95
CA ALA A 16 5.25 33.71 10.19
C ALA A 16 4.39 33.48 8.96
N CYS A 17 4.89 33.88 7.79
CA CYS A 17 4.30 33.54 6.51
C CYS A 17 4.39 32.00 6.41
N GLN A 18 3.35 31.28 6.81
CA GLN A 18 3.22 29.86 6.52
C GLN A 18 3.17 29.75 5.01
N LYS A 19 4.22 29.19 4.43
CA LYS A 19 4.26 28.83 3.02
C LYS A 19 3.13 27.80 2.81
N GLU A 20 2.06 28.22 2.13
CA GLU A 20 1.00 27.27 1.74
C GLU A 20 1.65 26.15 0.95
N THR A 21 1.71 24.96 1.55
CA THR A 21 2.19 23.75 0.89
C THR A 21 1.13 23.32 -0.12
N LYS A 22 1.54 23.17 -1.39
CA LYS A 22 0.62 22.66 -2.40
C LYS A 22 0.24 21.23 -2.02
N PRO A 23 -1.05 20.87 -1.94
CA PRO A 23 -1.47 19.51 -1.69
C PRO A 23 -0.88 18.54 -2.72
N VAL A 24 -0.56 17.33 -2.28
CA VAL A 24 -0.19 16.20 -3.16
C VAL A 24 -1.33 15.19 -3.14
N THR A 25 -1.86 14.86 -4.31
CA THR A 25 -2.94 13.90 -4.45
C THR A 25 -2.47 12.68 -5.23
N PHE A 26 -2.73 11.48 -4.73
CA PHE A 26 -2.40 10.25 -5.44
C PHE A 26 -3.53 9.22 -5.35
N ALA A 27 -3.59 8.33 -6.34
CA ALA A 27 -4.49 7.18 -6.29
C ALA A 27 -3.70 5.93 -5.91
N VAL A 28 -4.28 5.12 -5.01
CA VAL A 28 -3.68 3.89 -4.51
C VAL A 28 -4.61 2.70 -4.76
N VAL A 29 -4.03 1.60 -5.24
CA VAL A 29 -4.69 0.31 -5.45
C VAL A 29 -3.76 -0.80 -4.97
N SER A 30 -4.30 -1.95 -4.59
CA SER A 30 -3.55 -3.12 -4.14
C SER A 30 -4.21 -4.41 -4.61
N ASP A 31 -3.43 -5.45 -4.78
CA ASP A 31 -3.93 -6.83 -4.92
C ASP A 31 -4.98 -6.95 -6.06
N LEU A 32 -4.60 -6.48 -7.25
CA LEU A 32 -5.43 -6.61 -8.47
C LEU A 32 -5.55 -8.07 -8.92
N HIS A 33 -4.50 -8.87 -8.68
CA HIS A 33 -4.49 -10.31 -8.93
C HIS A 33 -5.00 -10.70 -10.31
N GLN A 34 -4.39 -10.19 -11.38
CA GLN A 34 -4.75 -10.51 -12.77
C GLN A 34 -4.84 -12.03 -13.03
N ASP A 35 -4.02 -12.80 -12.37
CA ASP A 35 -3.98 -14.25 -12.53
C ASP A 35 -5.10 -15.00 -11.79
N ILE A 36 -5.83 -14.30 -10.92
CA ILE A 36 -6.88 -14.87 -10.05
C ILE A 36 -8.25 -14.24 -10.36
N ALA A 37 -8.34 -12.91 -10.35
CA ALA A 37 -9.59 -12.21 -10.64
C ALA A 37 -9.97 -12.35 -12.13
N HIS A 38 -11.24 -12.63 -12.39
CA HIS A 38 -11.74 -12.81 -13.76
C HIS A 38 -11.93 -11.51 -14.53
N ASP A 39 -12.04 -10.40 -13.80
CA ASP A 39 -12.36 -9.06 -14.30
C ASP A 39 -11.28 -8.01 -13.94
N ALA A 40 -10.04 -8.45 -13.66
CA ALA A 40 -8.95 -7.57 -13.22
C ALA A 40 -8.66 -6.43 -14.23
N GLU A 41 -8.81 -6.68 -15.54
CA GLU A 41 -8.64 -5.64 -16.57
C GLU A 41 -9.65 -4.51 -16.46
N GLU A 42 -10.91 -4.83 -16.12
CA GLU A 42 -11.96 -3.84 -15.91
C GLU A 42 -11.71 -3.06 -14.62
N ARG A 43 -11.26 -3.75 -13.56
CA ARG A 43 -10.89 -3.13 -12.27
C ARG A 43 -9.74 -2.14 -12.45
N LEU A 44 -8.68 -2.54 -13.13
CA LEU A 44 -7.57 -1.64 -13.46
C LEU A 44 -8.07 -0.43 -14.28
N SER A 45 -8.90 -0.66 -15.29
CA SER A 45 -9.45 0.42 -16.11
C SER A 45 -10.30 1.40 -15.31
N THR A 46 -11.06 0.91 -14.34
CA THR A 46 -11.87 1.72 -13.42
C THR A 46 -10.99 2.57 -12.51
N PHE A 47 -9.93 1.98 -11.94
CA PHE A 47 -8.93 2.69 -11.14
C PHE A 47 -8.24 3.81 -11.95
N LEU A 48 -7.77 3.51 -13.16
CA LEU A 48 -7.09 4.50 -14.00
C LEU A 48 -8.01 5.66 -14.43
N ARG A 49 -9.30 5.39 -14.69
CA ARG A 49 -10.29 6.45 -14.93
C ARG A 49 -10.45 7.33 -13.70
N ALA A 50 -10.63 6.73 -12.53
CA ALA A 50 -10.76 7.49 -11.29
C ALA A 50 -9.53 8.36 -11.01
N ALA A 51 -8.33 7.86 -11.27
CA ALA A 51 -7.10 8.64 -11.15
C ALA A 51 -7.09 9.86 -12.10
N ASN A 52 -7.52 9.68 -13.35
CA ASN A 52 -7.65 10.78 -14.32
C ASN A 52 -8.72 11.80 -13.90
N ASP A 53 -9.90 11.32 -13.48
CA ASP A 53 -11.02 12.18 -13.09
C ASP A 53 -10.68 13.04 -11.86
N ASN A 54 -9.87 12.51 -10.94
CA ASN A 54 -9.38 13.24 -9.78
C ASN A 54 -8.08 14.03 -10.04
N GLN A 55 -7.52 13.98 -11.26
CA GLN A 55 -6.31 14.71 -11.64
C GLN A 55 -5.15 14.49 -10.67
N VAL A 56 -4.92 13.25 -10.25
CA VAL A 56 -3.90 12.90 -9.25
C VAL A 56 -2.48 13.21 -9.76
N ASP A 57 -1.58 13.55 -8.85
CA ASP A 57 -0.17 13.79 -9.16
C ASP A 57 0.57 12.51 -9.58
N PHE A 58 0.16 11.35 -9.02
CA PHE A 58 0.67 10.03 -9.41
C PHE A 58 -0.29 8.91 -9.01
N ILE A 59 -0.05 7.72 -9.52
CA ILE A 59 -0.71 6.48 -9.10
C ILE A 59 0.31 5.53 -8.50
N ILE A 60 -0.13 4.70 -7.53
CA ILE A 60 0.70 3.65 -6.95
C ILE A 60 -0.09 2.35 -6.79
N GLU A 61 0.56 1.25 -7.13
CA GLU A 61 0.07 -0.12 -6.97
C GLU A 61 0.91 -0.82 -5.91
N LEU A 62 0.26 -1.46 -4.91
CA LEU A 62 0.89 -1.97 -3.70
C LEU A 62 1.24 -3.47 -3.73
N GLY A 63 1.47 -4.04 -4.92
CA GLY A 63 1.87 -5.44 -5.10
C GLY A 63 0.72 -6.41 -5.34
N ASP A 64 1.08 -7.61 -5.76
CA ASP A 64 0.17 -8.64 -6.25
C ASP A 64 -0.61 -8.18 -7.48
N PHE A 65 0.13 -7.62 -8.43
CA PHE A 65 -0.38 -7.09 -9.68
C PHE A 65 -0.64 -8.19 -10.70
N CYS A 66 0.41 -8.87 -11.16
CA CYS A 66 0.32 -10.02 -12.06
C CYS A 66 1.68 -10.74 -12.21
N MET A 67 1.61 -12.03 -12.49
CA MET A 67 2.81 -12.82 -12.83
C MET A 67 3.39 -12.42 -14.20
N PRO A 68 4.71 -12.57 -14.44
CA PRO A 68 5.38 -12.22 -15.69
C PRO A 68 5.12 -13.28 -16.79
N LYS A 69 3.91 -13.24 -17.36
CA LYS A 69 3.45 -14.12 -18.43
C LYS A 69 3.12 -13.33 -19.68
N GLU A 70 3.28 -13.94 -20.85
CA GLU A 70 2.92 -13.33 -22.14
C GLU A 70 1.46 -12.86 -22.17
N GLU A 71 0.55 -13.65 -21.60
CA GLU A 71 -0.88 -13.35 -21.50
C GLU A 71 -1.19 -12.15 -20.65
N ASN A 72 -0.31 -11.75 -19.73
CA ASN A 72 -0.45 -10.59 -18.85
C ASN A 72 0.16 -9.30 -19.44
N LYS A 73 0.86 -9.36 -20.57
CA LYS A 73 1.41 -8.18 -21.25
C LYS A 73 0.36 -7.12 -21.60
N PRO A 74 -0.84 -7.47 -22.08
CA PRO A 74 -1.89 -6.47 -22.33
C PRO A 74 -2.36 -5.77 -21.05
N PHE A 75 -2.43 -6.50 -19.92
CA PHE A 75 -2.78 -5.94 -18.63
C PHE A 75 -1.70 -4.95 -18.14
N LEU A 76 -0.43 -5.38 -18.17
CA LEU A 76 0.71 -4.51 -17.85
C LEU A 76 0.76 -3.28 -18.77
N LYS A 77 0.53 -3.48 -20.08
CA LYS A 77 0.51 -2.37 -21.03
C LYS A 77 -0.53 -1.32 -20.67
N ARG A 78 -1.72 -1.70 -20.21
CA ARG A 78 -2.76 -0.77 -19.75
C ARG A 78 -2.27 0.11 -18.60
N TRP A 79 -1.54 -0.44 -17.65
CA TRP A 79 -0.86 0.32 -16.59
C TRP A 79 0.20 1.26 -17.16
N GLN A 80 1.04 0.75 -18.05
CA GLN A 80 2.13 1.52 -18.67
C GLN A 80 1.61 2.68 -19.54
N ASP A 81 0.45 2.53 -20.17
CA ASP A 81 -0.19 3.55 -21.01
C ASP A 81 -0.80 4.70 -20.20
N TYR A 82 -0.90 4.60 -18.88
CA TYR A 82 -1.29 5.74 -18.05
C TYR A 82 -0.30 6.89 -18.23
N ALA A 83 -0.81 8.07 -18.60
CA ALA A 83 0.05 9.19 -18.99
C ALA A 83 0.75 9.90 -17.80
N GLY A 84 0.21 9.75 -16.57
CA GLY A 84 0.76 10.34 -15.36
C GLY A 84 1.94 9.55 -14.78
N GLU A 85 2.52 10.10 -13.73
CA GLU A 85 3.53 9.38 -12.94
C GLU A 85 2.90 8.13 -12.30
N LYS A 86 3.64 7.04 -12.29
CA LYS A 86 3.16 5.77 -11.79
C LYS A 86 4.26 4.99 -11.09
N TYR A 87 3.90 4.37 -9.98
CA TYR A 87 4.81 3.62 -9.12
C TYR A 87 4.23 2.26 -8.80
N MET A 88 5.09 1.26 -8.64
CA MET A 88 4.71 -0.10 -8.29
C MET A 88 5.67 -0.64 -7.24
N LEU A 89 5.19 -1.57 -6.45
CA LEU A 89 6.03 -2.40 -5.59
C LEU A 89 5.69 -3.88 -5.79
N LEU A 90 6.52 -4.75 -5.24
CA LEU A 90 6.38 -6.19 -5.41
C LEU A 90 5.49 -6.78 -4.32
N GLY A 91 4.48 -7.55 -4.72
CA GLY A 91 3.74 -8.45 -3.84
C GLY A 91 4.33 -9.87 -3.86
N ASN A 92 3.91 -10.72 -2.94
CA ASN A 92 4.42 -12.08 -2.87
C ASN A 92 3.94 -12.96 -4.04
N HIS A 93 2.68 -12.80 -4.46
CA HIS A 93 2.10 -13.58 -5.55
C HIS A 93 2.64 -13.21 -6.95
N ASP A 94 3.28 -12.07 -7.10
CA ASP A 94 3.99 -11.73 -8.35
C ASP A 94 5.10 -12.75 -8.63
N MET A 95 5.67 -13.37 -7.57
CA MET A 95 6.77 -14.33 -7.62
C MET A 95 6.35 -15.79 -7.41
N ASP A 96 5.08 -16.13 -7.59
CA ASP A 96 4.61 -17.51 -7.41
C ASP A 96 5.26 -18.52 -8.38
N ASN A 97 5.59 -18.09 -9.60
CA ASN A 97 6.11 -18.96 -10.66
C ASN A 97 7.40 -18.45 -11.32
N CYS A 98 8.09 -17.50 -10.69
CA CYS A 98 9.27 -16.86 -11.27
C CYS A 98 10.16 -16.27 -10.18
N SER A 99 11.33 -15.79 -10.56
CA SER A 99 12.22 -15.02 -9.69
C SER A 99 11.75 -13.57 -9.54
N LYS A 100 12.21 -12.92 -8.49
CA LYS A 100 12.01 -11.49 -8.27
C LYS A 100 12.56 -10.64 -9.41
N GLU A 101 13.72 -11.01 -9.95
CA GLU A 101 14.36 -10.35 -11.06
C GLU A 101 13.53 -10.44 -12.35
N GLU A 102 12.89 -11.57 -12.61
CA GLU A 102 11.99 -11.73 -13.77
C GLU A 102 10.76 -10.83 -13.66
N VAL A 103 10.16 -10.71 -12.46
CA VAL A 103 9.06 -9.76 -12.22
C VAL A 103 9.52 -8.33 -12.47
N MET A 104 10.64 -7.92 -11.84
CA MET A 104 11.17 -6.57 -12.00
C MET A 104 11.45 -6.23 -13.47
N GLN A 105 12.05 -7.16 -14.22
CA GLN A 105 12.28 -6.98 -15.65
C GLN A 105 10.97 -6.85 -16.44
N PHE A 106 9.98 -7.68 -16.13
CA PHE A 106 8.68 -7.68 -16.80
C PHE A 106 7.94 -6.35 -16.63
N ILE A 107 7.86 -5.84 -15.39
CA ILE A 107 7.16 -4.58 -15.09
C ILE A 107 8.00 -3.33 -15.37
N GLY A 108 9.30 -3.49 -15.68
CA GLY A 108 10.22 -2.37 -15.93
C GLY A 108 10.72 -1.67 -14.68
N MET A 109 10.81 -2.39 -13.55
CA MET A 109 11.29 -1.86 -12.26
C MET A 109 12.82 -1.98 -12.17
N ASN A 110 13.52 -0.88 -11.89
CA ASN A 110 14.96 -0.86 -11.75
C ASN A 110 15.46 -1.29 -10.37
N ASN A 111 14.72 -0.96 -9.32
CA ASN A 111 15.06 -1.27 -7.94
C ASN A 111 13.81 -1.77 -7.21
N ARG A 112 13.94 -2.82 -6.39
CA ARG A 112 12.85 -3.39 -5.59
C ARG A 112 12.44 -2.53 -4.39
N TYR A 113 13.33 -1.63 -3.95
CA TYR A 113 13.05 -0.57 -2.98
C TYR A 113 13.67 0.73 -3.48
N TYR A 114 12.99 1.84 -3.27
CA TYR A 114 13.39 3.15 -3.77
C TYR A 114 12.61 4.26 -3.07
N SER A 115 13.02 5.50 -3.31
CA SER A 115 12.28 6.67 -2.85
C SER A 115 12.14 7.71 -3.97
N PHE A 116 11.15 8.59 -3.82
CA PHE A 116 10.92 9.71 -4.71
C PHE A 116 10.27 10.87 -3.95
N ASP A 117 10.41 12.07 -4.49
CA ASP A 117 9.84 13.28 -3.93
C ASP A 117 8.66 13.79 -4.76
N LYS A 118 7.61 14.24 -4.06
CA LYS A 118 6.53 15.01 -4.67
C LYS A 118 6.10 16.13 -3.74
N GLY A 119 6.18 17.38 -4.20
CA GLY A 119 5.93 18.52 -3.33
C GLY A 119 6.81 18.51 -2.08
N ASP A 120 6.19 18.69 -0.93
CA ASP A 120 6.85 18.70 0.38
C ASP A 120 6.90 17.32 1.05
N PHE A 121 6.62 16.24 0.31
CA PHE A 121 6.62 14.87 0.79
C PHE A 121 7.72 14.04 0.13
N HIS A 122 8.21 13.07 0.91
CA HIS A 122 9.16 12.05 0.50
C HIS A 122 8.47 10.68 0.62
N PHE A 123 8.46 9.94 -0.46
CA PHE A 123 7.78 8.64 -0.56
C PHE A 123 8.81 7.53 -0.62
N ILE A 124 8.65 6.52 0.23
CA ILE A 124 9.60 5.41 0.37
C ILE A 124 8.87 4.11 0.09
N VAL A 125 9.37 3.34 -0.87
CA VAL A 125 8.89 2.01 -1.22
C VAL A 125 9.84 0.98 -0.63
N LEU A 126 9.30 0.01 0.13
CA LEU A 126 10.04 -1.08 0.75
C LEU A 126 9.57 -2.43 0.21
N ASP A 127 10.52 -3.38 0.12
CA ASP A 127 10.28 -4.76 -0.33
C ASP A 127 10.56 -5.75 0.80
N PRO A 128 9.54 -6.18 1.57
CA PRO A 128 9.71 -7.21 2.59
C PRO A 128 9.64 -8.65 2.05
N ASN A 129 9.66 -8.86 0.73
CA ASN A 129 9.53 -10.19 0.13
C ASN A 129 10.82 -11.02 0.23
N ASN A 130 11.26 -11.31 1.44
CA ASN A 130 12.37 -12.22 1.72
C ASN A 130 11.99 -13.20 2.84
N ILE A 131 12.60 -14.37 2.77
CA ILE A 131 12.62 -15.40 3.82
C ILE A 131 13.88 -15.16 4.68
N TYR A 132 13.77 -15.34 5.99
CA TYR A 132 14.93 -15.47 6.86
C TYR A 132 14.94 -16.85 7.49
N ASP A 133 15.87 -17.73 7.05
CA ASP A 133 15.91 -19.13 7.49
C ASP A 133 16.58 -19.32 8.88
N GLY A 134 17.15 -18.26 9.43
CA GLY A 134 17.92 -18.23 10.67
C GLY A 134 19.41 -17.93 10.46
N GLU A 135 19.88 -17.99 9.21
CA GLU A 135 21.27 -17.74 8.82
C GLU A 135 21.37 -16.65 7.74
N LYS A 136 20.50 -16.71 6.72
CA LYS A 136 20.54 -15.82 5.56
C LYS A 136 19.15 -15.37 5.13
N TYR A 137 19.13 -14.26 4.39
CA TYR A 137 17.95 -13.74 3.71
C TYR A 137 17.89 -14.32 2.30
N ILE A 138 16.75 -14.89 1.94
CA ILE A 138 16.50 -15.55 0.65
C ILE A 138 15.36 -14.78 -0.02
N PRO A 139 15.56 -14.25 -1.24
CA PRO A 139 14.49 -13.60 -1.97
C PRO A 139 13.32 -14.55 -2.26
N TYR A 140 12.11 -14.02 -2.37
CA TYR A 140 11.00 -14.81 -2.87
C TYR A 140 11.24 -15.16 -4.35
N GLU A 141 11.01 -16.43 -4.69
CA GLU A 141 11.07 -16.94 -6.05
C GLU A 141 10.30 -18.25 -6.17
N ASN A 142 9.58 -18.44 -7.26
CA ASN A 142 8.87 -19.70 -7.59
C ASN A 142 8.01 -20.22 -6.43
N GLY A 143 7.33 -19.30 -5.70
CA GLY A 143 6.47 -19.66 -4.56
C GLY A 143 7.21 -20.29 -3.37
N ASN A 144 8.54 -20.13 -3.27
CA ASN A 144 9.34 -20.75 -2.20
C ASN A 144 8.86 -20.41 -0.79
N TYR A 145 8.27 -19.23 -0.60
CA TYR A 145 7.79 -18.76 0.70
C TYR A 145 6.69 -19.64 1.30
N PHE A 146 5.90 -20.36 0.50
CA PHE A 146 4.88 -21.30 1.00
C PHE A 146 5.44 -22.40 1.91
N GLY A 147 6.72 -22.75 1.77
CA GLY A 147 7.38 -23.80 2.56
C GLY A 147 7.99 -23.36 3.88
N TYR A 148 8.00 -22.06 4.21
CA TYR A 148 8.77 -21.51 5.33
C TYR A 148 7.95 -21.05 6.54
N GLY A 149 6.61 -21.18 6.51
CA GLY A 149 5.75 -20.80 7.63
C GLY A 149 5.96 -19.36 8.08
N GLU A 150 6.27 -19.15 9.37
CA GLU A 150 6.47 -17.81 9.94
C GLU A 150 7.82 -17.15 9.58
N LYS A 151 8.68 -17.80 8.80
CA LYS A 151 10.00 -17.27 8.41
C LYS A 151 9.96 -16.41 7.15
N VAL A 152 8.82 -15.90 6.78
CA VAL A 152 8.56 -15.13 5.56
C VAL A 152 8.34 -13.65 5.86
N SER A 153 8.44 -12.81 4.84
CA SER A 153 8.17 -11.35 4.93
C SER A 153 9.16 -10.61 5.83
N TYR A 154 10.41 -10.55 5.36
CA TYR A 154 11.47 -9.79 6.02
C TYR A 154 12.03 -8.68 5.10
N VAL A 155 12.27 -7.52 5.67
CA VAL A 155 13.16 -6.51 5.09
C VAL A 155 14.60 -6.93 5.38
N ASP A 156 15.43 -7.10 4.33
CA ASP A 156 16.82 -7.54 4.50
C ASP A 156 17.73 -6.42 5.02
N PRO A 157 18.90 -6.78 5.60
CA PRO A 157 19.80 -5.80 6.23
C PRO A 157 20.32 -4.72 5.28
N GLY A 158 20.52 -5.04 3.99
CA GLY A 158 20.96 -4.05 3.01
C GLY A 158 19.93 -2.95 2.82
N GLN A 159 18.66 -3.33 2.75
CA GLN A 159 17.53 -2.41 2.66
C GLN A 159 17.33 -1.61 3.96
N VAL A 160 17.52 -2.25 5.13
CA VAL A 160 17.47 -1.57 6.43
C VAL A 160 18.50 -0.45 6.51
N GLU A 161 19.74 -0.70 6.10
CA GLU A 161 20.79 0.32 6.09
C GLU A 161 20.53 1.44 5.05
N TRP A 162 19.98 1.09 3.90
CA TRP A 162 19.53 2.07 2.91
C TRP A 162 18.42 2.95 3.47
N LEU A 163 17.39 2.35 4.09
CA LEU A 163 16.25 3.07 4.69
C LEU A 163 16.69 4.11 5.72
N LYS A 164 17.62 3.74 6.61
CA LYS A 164 18.17 4.67 7.60
C LYS A 164 18.85 5.88 6.95
N LYS A 165 19.63 5.64 5.90
CA LYS A 165 20.32 6.71 5.15
C LYS A 165 19.35 7.59 4.39
N ASP A 166 18.35 7.00 3.74
CA ASP A 166 17.34 7.69 2.97
C ASP A 166 16.49 8.61 3.85
N LEU A 167 16.01 8.09 4.98
CA LEU A 167 15.31 8.88 5.97
C LEU A 167 16.14 10.07 6.49
N GLN A 168 17.45 9.88 6.73
CA GLN A 168 18.33 10.95 7.20
C GLN A 168 18.68 11.98 6.13
N ALA A 169 18.55 11.64 4.85
CA ALA A 169 18.91 12.50 3.74
C ALA A 169 17.85 13.59 3.40
N THR A 170 16.67 13.51 3.98
CA THR A 170 15.57 14.46 3.73
C THR A 170 15.03 15.05 5.03
N ASP A 171 14.50 16.28 4.96
CA ASP A 171 13.69 16.89 6.02
C ASP A 171 12.20 16.88 5.68
N LYS A 172 11.81 16.28 4.55
CA LYS A 172 10.40 16.18 4.14
C LYS A 172 9.65 15.16 5.01
N ARG A 173 8.33 15.32 5.06
CA ARG A 173 7.47 14.30 5.67
C ARG A 173 7.48 13.05 4.81
N CYS A 174 7.71 11.89 5.44
CA CYS A 174 7.86 10.61 4.77
C CYS A 174 6.57 9.80 4.83
N ILE A 175 6.19 9.24 3.68
CA ILE A 175 5.09 8.30 3.50
C ILE A 175 5.69 6.99 3.02
N ILE A 176 5.39 5.90 3.72
CA ILE A 176 5.98 4.58 3.46
C ILE A 176 4.97 3.71 2.69
N PHE A 177 5.46 2.92 1.74
CA PHE A 177 4.70 1.91 1.03
C PHE A 177 5.40 0.56 1.11
N SER A 178 4.65 -0.50 1.37
CA SER A 178 5.10 -1.89 1.32
C SER A 178 3.92 -2.79 0.97
N HIS A 179 4.17 -3.98 0.45
CA HIS A 179 3.08 -4.94 0.26
C HIS A 179 2.62 -5.50 1.60
N GLN A 180 3.50 -6.19 2.32
CA GLN A 180 3.19 -6.69 3.67
C GLN A 180 3.32 -5.57 4.70
N SER A 181 2.38 -5.52 5.64
CA SER A 181 2.26 -4.49 6.65
C SER A 181 3.37 -4.55 7.71
N PHE A 182 3.90 -3.39 8.10
CA PHE A 182 4.74 -3.25 9.31
C PHE A 182 3.91 -3.13 10.60
N GLU A 183 2.60 -3.19 10.52
CA GLU A 183 1.73 -3.33 11.69
C GLU A 183 1.67 -4.79 12.17
N CYS A 184 1.47 -5.74 11.24
CA CYS A 184 1.23 -7.16 11.60
C CYS A 184 1.99 -8.18 10.72
N SER A 185 2.08 -8.00 9.39
CA SER A 185 2.44 -9.07 8.47
C SER A 185 3.95 -9.28 8.32
N SER A 186 4.77 -8.23 8.32
CA SER A 186 6.22 -8.37 8.25
C SER A 186 6.81 -8.90 9.56
N GLN A 187 7.73 -9.85 9.50
CA GLN A 187 8.27 -10.51 10.69
C GLN A 187 9.27 -9.63 11.46
N ASN A 188 10.08 -8.83 10.77
CA ASN A 188 10.94 -7.85 11.45
C ASN A 188 10.31 -6.45 11.55
N ARG A 189 8.97 -6.37 11.59
CA ARG A 189 8.21 -5.12 11.72
C ARG A 189 8.61 -4.26 12.91
N GLU A 190 8.97 -4.87 14.03
CA GLU A 190 9.39 -4.12 15.22
C GLU A 190 10.69 -3.36 14.99
N GLU A 191 11.65 -3.97 14.30
CA GLU A 191 12.88 -3.32 13.89
C GLU A 191 12.60 -2.12 12.95
N ILE A 192 11.76 -2.33 11.94
CA ILE A 192 11.40 -1.28 10.97
C ILE A 192 10.63 -0.14 11.65
N ARG A 193 9.64 -0.45 12.49
CA ARG A 193 8.92 0.57 13.27
C ARG A 193 9.84 1.37 14.16
N LYS A 194 10.79 0.70 14.83
CA LYS A 194 11.76 1.40 15.65
C LYS A 194 12.60 2.40 14.84
N ILE A 195 12.97 2.09 13.61
CA ILE A 195 13.69 3.02 12.73
C ILE A 195 12.82 4.27 12.44
N PHE A 196 11.54 4.09 12.15
CA PHE A 196 10.61 5.19 11.93
C PHE A 196 10.42 6.06 13.17
N GLU A 197 10.26 5.43 14.32
CA GLU A 197 10.09 6.11 15.62
C GLU A 197 11.32 6.88 16.03
N ASP A 198 12.51 6.27 15.92
CA ASP A 198 13.80 6.90 16.21
C ASP A 198 14.03 8.13 15.30
N GLU A 199 13.62 8.03 14.03
CA GLU A 199 13.72 9.15 13.10
C GLU A 199 12.75 10.28 13.45
N ASN A 200 11.51 9.98 13.88
CA ASN A 200 10.56 10.97 14.38
C ASN A 200 11.09 11.68 15.64
N LEU A 201 11.70 10.92 16.57
CA LEU A 201 12.35 11.49 17.76
C LEU A 201 13.51 12.40 17.37
N ARG A 202 14.38 11.98 16.43
CA ARG A 202 15.51 12.76 15.95
C ARG A 202 15.05 14.07 15.27
N ALA A 203 14.02 13.99 14.47
CA ALA A 203 13.46 15.13 13.73
C ALA A 203 12.72 16.13 14.64
N GLY A 204 12.14 15.66 15.75
CA GLY A 204 11.32 16.46 16.65
C GLY A 204 9.89 16.72 16.12
N TYR A 205 9.47 16.01 15.09
CA TYR A 205 8.11 16.04 14.53
C TYR A 205 7.77 14.68 13.90
N LYS A 206 6.49 14.46 13.53
CA LYS A 206 6.04 13.25 12.82
C LYS A 206 6.59 13.26 11.39
N LYS A 207 7.88 12.95 11.23
CA LYS A 207 8.54 12.88 9.92
C LYS A 207 8.05 11.68 9.13
N VAL A 208 8.09 10.49 9.71
CA VAL A 208 7.37 9.32 9.18
C VAL A 208 5.97 9.35 9.77
N ALA A 209 4.96 9.66 8.95
CA ALA A 209 3.61 9.90 9.42
C ALA A 209 2.66 8.74 9.12
N VAL A 210 2.82 8.10 7.93
CA VAL A 210 1.90 7.08 7.44
C VAL A 210 2.68 5.97 6.74
N ALA A 211 2.26 4.72 6.95
CA ALA A 211 2.69 3.55 6.21
C ALA A 211 1.47 2.85 5.60
N PHE A 212 1.44 2.75 4.28
CA PHE A 212 0.42 2.02 3.52
C PHE A 212 0.89 0.62 3.17
N SER A 213 -0.04 -0.34 3.19
CA SER A 213 0.21 -1.72 2.76
C SER A 213 -1.04 -2.34 2.11
N GLY A 214 -0.85 -3.45 1.39
CA GLY A 214 -1.88 -4.34 0.88
C GLY A 214 -1.87 -5.69 1.60
N HIS A 215 -1.78 -6.79 0.81
CA HIS A 215 -1.51 -8.16 1.22
C HIS A 215 -2.61 -8.87 2.02
N ASP A 216 -3.07 -8.28 3.13
CA ASP A 216 -4.04 -8.95 4.02
C ASP A 216 -5.49 -8.85 3.51
N HIS A 217 -5.72 -8.16 2.39
CA HIS A 217 -7.02 -7.91 1.79
C HIS A 217 -8.04 -7.39 2.81
N THR A 218 -7.62 -6.50 3.70
CA THR A 218 -8.46 -5.94 4.76
C THR A 218 -8.55 -4.42 4.68
N ASN A 219 -9.69 -3.90 5.10
CA ASN A 219 -9.83 -2.48 5.39
C ASN A 219 -9.49 -2.24 6.86
N TYR A 220 -8.28 -1.75 7.12
CA TYR A 220 -7.79 -1.64 8.50
C TYR A 220 -6.83 -0.47 8.68
N MET A 221 -6.92 0.20 9.82
CA MET A 221 -5.98 1.23 10.23
C MET A 221 -5.68 1.11 11.72
N LYS A 222 -4.41 1.29 12.08
CA LYS A 222 -3.96 1.36 13.46
C LYS A 222 -2.87 2.40 13.61
N GLU A 223 -2.99 3.23 14.62
CA GLU A 223 -1.90 4.11 15.03
C GLU A 223 -1.00 3.41 16.06
N ILE A 224 0.31 3.42 15.83
CA ILE A 224 1.32 2.92 16.76
C ILE A 224 2.37 4.01 16.90
N ASN A 225 2.57 4.49 18.13
CA ASN A 225 3.58 5.51 18.48
C ASN A 225 3.51 6.77 17.58
N GLY A 226 2.28 7.18 17.22
CA GLY A 226 2.02 8.36 16.41
C GLY A 226 2.17 8.19 14.90
N ILE A 227 2.43 6.96 14.42
CA ILE A 227 2.49 6.61 13.00
C ILE A 227 1.24 5.82 12.63
N ALA A 228 0.54 6.23 11.56
CA ALA A 228 -0.63 5.53 11.07
C ALA A 228 -0.22 4.41 10.10
N TYR A 229 -0.61 3.18 10.39
CA TYR A 229 -0.45 2.01 9.53
C TYR A 229 -1.80 1.71 8.90
N ILE A 230 -1.89 1.84 7.57
CA ILE A 230 -3.14 1.74 6.80
C ILE A 230 -3.02 0.58 5.83
N GLN A 231 -3.89 -0.40 5.98
CA GLN A 231 -4.02 -1.49 5.02
C GLN A 231 -5.10 -1.11 4.00
N ILE A 232 -4.70 -1.10 2.74
CA ILE A 232 -5.59 -0.90 1.59
C ILE A 232 -6.15 -2.25 1.20
N ASN A 233 -7.48 -2.37 1.27
CA ASN A 233 -8.16 -3.60 0.88
C ASN A 233 -7.89 -3.92 -0.60
N SER A 234 -7.86 -5.22 -0.94
CA SER A 234 -7.68 -5.68 -2.31
C SER A 234 -8.67 -5.02 -3.28
N ALA A 235 -8.21 -4.71 -4.47
CA ALA A 235 -9.08 -4.23 -5.55
C ALA A 235 -10.12 -5.25 -5.98
N SER A 236 -9.94 -6.54 -5.68
CA SER A 236 -10.69 -7.62 -6.31
C SER A 236 -11.46 -8.52 -5.35
N ASN A 237 -10.88 -8.93 -4.22
CA ASN A 237 -11.46 -9.99 -3.40
C ASN A 237 -10.85 -10.11 -2.01
N GLN A 238 -11.49 -10.92 -1.16
CA GLN A 238 -10.96 -11.46 0.10
C GLN A 238 -10.59 -12.93 -0.07
N TRP A 239 -9.48 -13.36 0.51
CA TRP A 239 -9.13 -14.78 0.62
C TRP A 239 -9.92 -15.45 1.75
N VAL A 240 -10.60 -16.56 1.44
CA VAL A 240 -11.35 -17.34 2.44
C VAL A 240 -10.83 -18.77 2.57
N GLY A 241 -10.09 -19.24 1.57
CA GLY A 241 -9.46 -20.57 1.58
C GLY A 241 -10.41 -21.71 1.27
N GLU A 242 -9.88 -22.93 1.37
CA GLU A 242 -10.57 -24.15 0.95
C GLU A 242 -11.87 -24.44 1.74
N LYS A 243 -11.87 -24.11 3.03
CA LYS A 243 -13.02 -24.31 3.93
C LYS A 243 -14.30 -23.62 3.43
N TYR A 244 -14.16 -22.49 2.76
CA TYR A 244 -15.27 -21.67 2.27
C TYR A 244 -15.26 -21.53 0.74
N ALA A 245 -14.65 -22.51 0.06
CA ALA A 245 -14.62 -22.53 -1.39
C ALA A 245 -16.04 -22.60 -1.98
N CYS A 246 -16.30 -21.77 -3.00
CA CYS A 246 -17.60 -21.69 -3.65
C CYS A 246 -17.43 -21.74 -5.18
N PRO A 247 -17.21 -22.94 -5.78
CA PRO A 247 -17.04 -23.07 -7.23
C PRO A 247 -18.31 -22.73 -8.01
N GLU A 248 -19.49 -22.88 -7.43
CA GLU A 248 -20.78 -22.58 -8.05
C GLU A 248 -21.04 -21.08 -8.25
N ARG A 249 -20.21 -20.20 -7.70
CA ARG A 249 -20.34 -18.73 -7.87
C ARG A 249 -20.13 -18.28 -9.31
N PHE A 250 -19.29 -18.99 -10.04
CA PHE A 250 -18.97 -18.69 -11.43
C PHE A 250 -19.18 -19.88 -12.35
N SER A 251 -19.26 -19.61 -13.65
CA SER A 251 -19.37 -20.66 -14.65
C SER A 251 -18.13 -21.57 -14.66
N ASP A 252 -18.31 -22.80 -15.17
CA ASP A 252 -17.20 -23.75 -15.32
C ASP A 252 -16.06 -23.17 -16.18
N GLU A 253 -16.39 -22.37 -17.19
CA GLU A 253 -15.39 -21.71 -18.03
C GLU A 253 -14.52 -20.74 -17.23
N ILE A 254 -15.11 -19.90 -16.36
CA ILE A 254 -14.39 -18.97 -15.49
C ILE A 254 -13.54 -19.75 -14.48
N ASN A 255 -14.11 -20.74 -13.82
CA ASN A 255 -13.41 -21.58 -12.84
C ASN A 255 -12.23 -22.33 -13.46
N GLN A 256 -12.36 -22.77 -14.71
CA GLN A 256 -11.25 -23.42 -15.42
C GLN A 256 -10.10 -22.46 -15.74
N LYS A 257 -10.42 -21.23 -16.12
CA LYS A 257 -9.43 -20.18 -16.38
C LYS A 257 -8.80 -19.59 -15.10
N ARG A 258 -9.59 -19.54 -14.03
CA ARG A 258 -9.22 -18.91 -12.74
C ARG A 258 -9.48 -19.87 -11.57
N PRO A 259 -8.73 -20.98 -11.46
CA PRO A 259 -9.05 -22.07 -10.52
C PRO A 259 -8.95 -21.65 -9.03
N ALA A 260 -8.21 -20.60 -8.71
CA ALA A 260 -8.09 -20.06 -7.37
C ALA A 260 -9.26 -19.14 -6.96
N LEU A 261 -10.05 -18.64 -7.93
CA LEU A 261 -11.14 -17.70 -7.68
C LEU A 261 -12.21 -18.26 -6.74
N LYS A 262 -12.46 -19.58 -6.77
CA LYS A 262 -13.38 -20.27 -5.86
C LYS A 262 -13.03 -20.16 -4.38
N TYR A 263 -11.75 -19.85 -4.05
CA TYR A 263 -11.25 -19.70 -2.69
C TYR A 263 -11.34 -18.26 -2.16
N THR A 264 -12.02 -17.39 -2.91
CA THR A 264 -12.13 -15.97 -2.61
C THR A 264 -13.58 -15.52 -2.41
N LEU A 265 -13.76 -14.32 -1.85
CA LEU A 265 -15.00 -13.55 -1.84
C LEU A 265 -14.79 -12.33 -2.75
N PRO A 266 -15.15 -12.39 -4.03
CA PRO A 266 -14.97 -11.28 -4.96
C PRO A 266 -15.93 -10.12 -4.67
N TYR A 267 -15.46 -8.90 -4.96
CA TYR A 267 -16.29 -7.69 -4.91
C TYR A 267 -16.95 -7.43 -6.25
N LYS A 268 -18.11 -6.74 -6.24
CA LYS A 268 -18.80 -6.31 -7.48
C LYS A 268 -18.00 -5.23 -8.20
N ASP A 269 -17.43 -4.28 -7.45
CA ASP A 269 -16.69 -3.14 -7.99
C ASP A 269 -15.23 -3.18 -7.57
N ALA A 270 -14.37 -2.50 -8.34
CA ALA A 270 -12.96 -2.33 -7.99
C ALA A 270 -12.81 -1.44 -6.75
N LEU A 271 -12.02 -1.86 -5.77
CA LEU A 271 -11.67 -1.02 -4.64
C LEU A 271 -10.34 -0.30 -4.89
N TYR A 272 -10.30 0.98 -4.53
CA TYR A 272 -9.12 1.85 -4.56
C TYR A 272 -9.32 3.04 -3.64
N GLY A 273 -8.26 3.78 -3.39
CA GLY A 273 -8.30 5.01 -2.60
C GLY A 273 -7.76 6.22 -3.37
N ILE A 274 -8.33 7.39 -3.09
CA ILE A 274 -7.75 8.69 -3.48
C ILE A 274 -7.25 9.36 -2.21
N VAL A 275 -5.95 9.62 -2.15
CA VAL A 275 -5.28 10.20 -0.99
C VAL A 275 -4.86 11.62 -1.31
N THR A 276 -5.19 12.55 -0.43
CA THR A 276 -4.71 13.94 -0.48
C THR A 276 -3.89 14.24 0.76
N LEU A 277 -2.64 14.64 0.55
CA LEU A 277 -1.70 15.05 1.59
C LEU A 277 -1.60 16.58 1.62
N THR A 278 -1.65 17.14 2.82
CA THR A 278 -1.37 18.55 3.12
C THR A 278 -0.29 18.68 4.19
N GLY A 279 0.23 19.87 4.43
CA GLY A 279 1.16 20.09 5.55
C GLY A 279 0.62 19.66 6.91
N ASP A 280 -0.72 19.71 7.08
CA ASP A 280 -1.39 19.48 8.36
C ASP A 280 -1.97 18.05 8.50
N GLY A 281 -2.01 17.27 7.41
CA GLY A 281 -2.61 15.94 7.51
C GLY A 281 -2.86 15.24 6.17
N MET A 282 -3.68 14.20 6.25
CA MET A 282 -4.04 13.34 5.14
C MET A 282 -5.55 13.11 5.10
N GLN A 283 -6.11 13.07 3.91
CA GLN A 283 -7.45 12.54 3.65
C GLN A 283 -7.32 11.35 2.68
N LEU A 284 -7.95 10.22 3.03
CA LEU A 284 -8.20 9.09 2.13
C LEU A 284 -9.68 9.02 1.84
N LYS A 285 -10.06 8.96 0.57
CA LYS A 285 -11.39 8.64 0.09
C LYS A 285 -11.36 7.26 -0.54
N GLY A 286 -12.06 6.31 0.06
CA GLY A 286 -12.14 4.94 -0.39
C GLY A 286 -13.39 4.67 -1.25
N VAL A 287 -13.41 3.51 -1.89
CA VAL A 287 -14.57 3.00 -2.63
C VAL A 287 -15.30 1.99 -1.78
N LYS A 288 -16.65 2.00 -1.84
CA LYS A 288 -17.53 1.00 -1.25
C LYS A 288 -18.17 0.16 -2.34
N SER A 289 -18.22 -1.15 -2.13
CA SER A 289 -18.82 -2.14 -3.01
C SER A 289 -19.66 -3.14 -2.22
N GLU A 290 -20.01 -4.24 -2.85
CA GLU A 290 -20.68 -5.40 -2.26
C GLU A 290 -19.95 -6.67 -2.64
N PHE A 291 -20.15 -7.75 -1.87
CA PHE A 291 -19.69 -9.07 -2.29
C PHE A 291 -20.54 -9.62 -3.44
N ILE A 292 -19.93 -10.36 -4.35
CA ILE A 292 -20.65 -11.23 -5.27
C ILE A 292 -21.15 -12.42 -4.46
N ALA A 293 -22.46 -12.65 -4.47
CA ALA A 293 -23.10 -13.72 -3.68
C ALA A 293 -22.59 -15.13 -4.06
N PRO A 294 -22.52 -16.05 -3.07
CA PRO A 294 -22.83 -15.88 -1.65
C PRO A 294 -21.75 -15.08 -0.92
N GLY A 295 -22.18 -14.18 -0.01
CA GLY A 295 -21.33 -13.38 0.84
C GLY A 295 -20.85 -14.10 2.11
N PRO A 296 -20.13 -13.42 3.02
CA PRO A 296 -19.56 -14.05 4.21
C PRO A 296 -20.61 -14.65 5.15
N GLU A 297 -21.75 -13.99 5.34
CA GLU A 297 -22.84 -14.48 6.20
C GLU A 297 -23.48 -15.75 5.63
N GLU A 298 -23.74 -15.77 4.31
CA GLU A 298 -24.34 -16.93 3.61
C GLU A 298 -23.39 -18.14 3.60
N LEU A 299 -22.08 -17.91 3.61
CA LEU A 299 -21.05 -18.95 3.73
C LEU A 299 -20.75 -19.32 5.19
N GLY A 300 -21.38 -18.66 6.17
CA GLY A 300 -21.17 -18.93 7.60
C GLY A 300 -19.74 -18.61 8.08
N ILE A 301 -19.10 -17.58 7.52
CA ILE A 301 -17.75 -17.18 7.91
C ILE A 301 -17.81 -16.34 9.18
N THR A 302 -17.35 -16.91 10.30
CA THR A 302 -17.37 -16.27 11.62
C THR A 302 -16.02 -16.31 12.34
N ASP A 303 -14.99 -16.90 11.72
CA ASP A 303 -13.70 -17.21 12.32
C ASP A 303 -12.57 -16.23 11.89
N ARG A 304 -12.93 -15.02 11.52
CA ARG A 304 -11.96 -14.00 11.09
C ARG A 304 -11.68 -12.99 12.21
N PRO A 305 -10.40 -12.62 12.42
CA PRO A 305 -10.02 -11.63 13.45
C PRO A 305 -10.51 -10.22 13.12
N GLN A 306 -10.66 -9.90 11.83
CA GLN A 306 -11.20 -8.66 11.32
C GLN A 306 -12.48 -8.92 10.50
N PRO A 307 -13.45 -8.01 10.51
CA PRO A 307 -14.62 -8.11 9.64
C PRO A 307 -14.21 -8.17 8.16
N LEU A 308 -14.82 -9.10 7.42
CA LEU A 308 -14.70 -9.13 5.97
C LEU A 308 -15.61 -8.04 5.40
N VAL A 309 -15.04 -7.07 4.72
CA VAL A 309 -15.78 -5.92 4.20
C VAL A 309 -15.37 -5.61 2.75
N PRO A 310 -16.34 -5.32 1.86
CA PRO A 310 -16.06 -5.01 0.47
C PRO A 310 -15.89 -3.49 0.26
N TRP A 311 -15.08 -2.84 1.08
CA TRP A 311 -14.80 -1.40 0.94
C TRP A 311 -13.43 -1.00 1.48
N ILE A 312 -13.01 0.19 1.09
CA ILE A 312 -11.97 0.99 1.72
C ILE A 312 -12.68 2.17 2.39
N GLU A 313 -12.40 2.38 3.68
CA GLU A 313 -13.07 3.41 4.46
C GLU A 313 -12.43 4.79 4.24
N ASP A 314 -13.26 5.84 4.31
CA ASP A 314 -12.76 7.21 4.32
C ASP A 314 -12.01 7.47 5.62
N LEU A 315 -10.81 8.04 5.53
CA LEU A 315 -9.99 8.40 6.69
C LEU A 315 -9.56 9.86 6.62
N GLN A 316 -9.46 10.47 7.79
CA GLN A 316 -8.84 11.78 7.96
C GLN A 316 -7.85 11.73 9.13
N LEU A 317 -6.60 12.11 8.88
CA LEU A 317 -5.52 12.12 9.86
C LEU A 317 -4.91 13.51 9.97
N THR A 318 -4.45 13.88 11.17
CA THR A 318 -3.65 15.08 11.45
C THR A 318 -2.20 14.67 11.71
N PHE A 319 -1.26 15.41 11.14
CA PHE A 319 0.17 15.14 11.26
C PHE A 319 0.82 15.87 12.43
#